data_aaeb6c4d568e744c202d722132e2c435
#
_entry.id   aaeb6c4d568e744c202d722132e2c435
#
_cell.length_a   1.000
_cell.length_b   1.000
_cell.length_c   1.000
_cell.angle_alpha   90.00
_cell.angle_beta   90.00
_cell.angle_gamma   90.00
#
_symmetry.space_group_name_H-M   'P 1'
#
loop_
_entity.id
_entity.type
_entity.pdbx_description
1 polymer ?
#
loop_
_entity_poly.entity_id
_entity_poly.type
_entity_poly.pdbx_seq_one_letter_code
_entity_poly.pdbx_strand_id
1 'polypeptide(L)'
;NARAAACEELLEGLLEEPENKVIIWTRYIEEISIVKDIVKRCGVDSVVVRGGMTTDDLETAMSRFNIDPKVRVYIGQVASGIGVTLNAANYGIYYSTPWSHEHYIQSLGRNYRIGQQRRVIMYRLLALHTLDMAKAKALDQKIEIEDLLIGNDRENSCEKHGLLRDPQAPCTCNESVMRIVAKIRAIP
;
A
#
# COMPACT_ATOMS: atom_id res chain seq x y z
N ASN A 1 20.67 7.38 0.86
CA ASN A 1 19.37 7.98 0.51
C ASN A 1 18.42 7.89 1.72
N ALA A 2 18.04 9.05 2.29
CA ALA A 2 17.22 9.11 3.52
C ALA A 2 15.90 8.35 3.41
N ARG A 3 15.25 8.37 2.23
CA ARG A 3 14.01 7.60 1.99
C ARG A 3 14.25 6.10 2.03
N ALA A 4 15.39 5.62 1.53
CA ALA A 4 15.74 4.21 1.58
C ALA A 4 15.99 3.76 3.02
N ALA A 5 16.71 4.55 3.81
CA ALA A 5 16.94 4.26 5.23
C ALA A 5 15.64 4.22 6.04
N ALA A 6 14.75 5.19 5.85
CA ALA A 6 13.45 5.20 6.51
C ALA A 6 12.52 4.05 6.07
N CYS A 7 12.63 3.63 4.80
CA CYS A 7 11.91 2.45 4.31
C CYS A 7 12.42 1.18 4.97
N GLU A 8 13.72 1.04 5.11
CA GLU A 8 14.38 -0.10 5.72
C GLU A 8 14.00 -0.22 7.20
N GLU A 9 14.17 0.85 7.97
CA GLU A 9 13.79 0.91 9.38
C GLU A 9 12.31 0.56 9.61
N LEU A 10 11.42 1.17 8.80
CA LEU A 10 9.99 0.86 8.88
C LEU A 10 9.70 -0.59 8.53
N LEU A 11 10.32 -1.10 7.47
CA LEU A 11 10.09 -2.47 7.02
C LEU A 11 10.59 -3.49 8.04
N GLU A 12 11.76 -3.28 8.62
CA GLU A 12 12.31 -4.13 9.70
C GLU A 12 11.34 -4.23 10.86
N GLY A 13 10.86 -3.08 11.37
CA GLY A 13 9.88 -3.08 12.47
C GLY A 13 8.56 -3.78 12.12
N LEU A 14 8.05 -3.63 10.88
CA LEU A 14 6.83 -4.33 10.45
C LEU A 14 7.03 -5.84 10.31
N LEU A 15 8.25 -6.26 9.99
CA LEU A 15 8.60 -7.67 9.81
C LEU A 15 9.01 -8.40 11.10
N GLU A 16 9.06 -7.72 12.25
CA GLU A 16 9.29 -8.38 13.55
C GLU A 16 8.24 -9.46 13.82
N GLU A 17 6.98 -9.18 13.47
CA GLU A 17 5.90 -10.16 13.58
C GLU A 17 5.92 -11.10 12.37
N PRO A 18 6.11 -12.42 12.55
CA PRO A 18 6.28 -13.39 11.45
C PRO A 18 5.10 -13.45 10.47
N GLU A 19 3.90 -13.16 10.92
CA GLU A 19 2.67 -13.22 10.11
C GLU A 19 2.43 -11.97 9.26
N ASN A 20 3.19 -10.90 9.47
CA ASN A 20 3.00 -9.68 8.72
C ASN A 20 3.50 -9.82 7.30
N LYS A 21 2.67 -9.39 6.36
CA LYS A 21 3.03 -9.22 4.95
C LYS A 21 2.86 -7.77 4.54
N VAL A 22 3.80 -7.27 3.78
CA VAL A 22 3.91 -5.84 3.42
C VAL A 22 3.87 -5.67 1.91
N ILE A 23 3.08 -4.72 1.44
CA ILE A 23 3.13 -4.25 0.05
C ILE A 23 3.95 -2.97 0.02
N ILE A 24 4.92 -2.90 -0.88
CA ILE A 24 5.68 -1.67 -1.14
C ILE A 24 5.35 -1.17 -2.54
N TRP A 25 4.67 -0.04 -2.59
CA TRP A 25 4.33 0.64 -3.83
C TRP A 25 5.43 1.59 -4.26
N THR A 26 5.90 1.41 -5.49
CA THR A 26 6.85 2.30 -6.14
C THR A 26 6.19 3.00 -7.32
N ARG A 27 6.68 4.15 -7.69
CA ARG A 27 6.23 4.88 -8.88
C ARG A 27 7.14 4.60 -10.07
N TYR A 28 8.44 4.58 -9.83
CA TYR A 28 9.46 4.44 -10.85
C TYR A 28 10.06 3.04 -10.85
N ILE A 29 10.48 2.55 -12.02
CA ILE A 29 11.09 1.22 -12.16
C ILE A 29 12.43 1.17 -11.41
N GLU A 30 13.16 2.25 -11.40
CA GLU A 30 14.46 2.39 -10.72
C GLU A 30 14.33 2.20 -9.19
N GLU A 31 13.20 2.60 -8.63
CA GLU A 31 12.92 2.43 -7.21
C GLU A 31 12.75 0.95 -6.82
N ILE A 32 12.30 0.12 -7.76
CA ILE A 32 12.13 -1.32 -7.53
C ILE A 32 13.46 -1.97 -7.14
N SER A 33 14.56 -1.61 -7.81
CA SER A 33 15.88 -2.16 -7.48
C SER A 33 16.33 -1.75 -6.09
N ILE A 34 16.12 -0.49 -5.71
CA ILE A 34 16.45 0.02 -4.38
C ILE A 34 15.64 -0.72 -3.30
N VAL A 35 14.33 -0.88 -3.52
CA VAL A 35 13.45 -1.56 -2.57
C VAL A 35 13.80 -3.05 -2.48
N LYS A 36 14.15 -3.71 -3.59
CA LYS A 36 14.64 -5.10 -3.58
C LYS A 36 15.87 -5.27 -2.70
N ASP A 37 16.82 -4.35 -2.81
CA ASP A 37 18.04 -4.40 -2.00
C ASP A 37 17.73 -4.19 -0.51
N ILE A 38 16.77 -3.32 -0.17
CA ILE A 38 16.27 -3.14 1.20
C ILE A 38 15.67 -4.47 1.71
N VAL A 39 14.72 -5.05 0.98
CA VAL A 39 14.06 -6.30 1.36
C VAL A 39 15.05 -7.45 1.55
N LYS A 40 16.07 -7.52 0.68
CA LYS A 40 17.12 -8.52 0.80
C LYS A 40 17.95 -8.34 2.10
N ARG A 41 18.21 -7.09 2.52
CA ARG A 41 18.90 -6.83 3.80
C ARG A 41 18.04 -7.21 5.01
N CYS A 42 16.71 -7.03 4.91
CA CYS A 42 15.78 -7.51 5.95
C CYS A 42 15.64 -9.04 5.99
N GLY A 43 16.30 -9.79 5.10
CA GLY A 43 16.38 -11.25 5.15
C GLY A 43 15.09 -11.98 4.79
N VAL A 44 14.19 -11.37 4.05
CA VAL A 44 12.90 -11.97 3.64
C VAL A 44 12.78 -12.06 2.12
N ASP A 45 11.93 -13.02 1.67
CA ASP A 45 11.64 -13.18 0.25
C ASP A 45 10.59 -12.15 -0.21
N SER A 46 10.71 -11.75 -1.47
CA SER A 46 9.77 -10.86 -2.12
C SER A 46 9.38 -11.31 -3.52
N VAL A 47 8.24 -10.83 -3.97
CA VAL A 47 7.82 -10.84 -5.36
C VAL A 47 7.83 -9.43 -5.92
N VAL A 48 8.09 -9.30 -7.20
CA VAL A 48 8.11 -8.01 -7.91
C VAL A 48 7.09 -8.04 -9.02
N VAL A 49 6.25 -7.00 -9.07
CA VAL A 49 5.30 -6.79 -10.16
C VAL A 49 5.52 -5.40 -10.77
N ARG A 50 5.74 -5.38 -12.08
CA ARG A 50 6.00 -4.15 -12.84
C ARG A 50 5.31 -4.19 -14.20
N GLY A 51 5.23 -3.06 -14.89
CA GLY A 51 4.74 -3.00 -16.25
C GLY A 51 5.50 -3.94 -17.19
N GLY A 52 4.79 -4.50 -18.18
CA GLY A 52 5.37 -5.38 -19.19
C GLY A 52 5.52 -6.85 -18.78
N MET A 53 5.05 -7.24 -17.60
CA MET A 53 4.95 -8.67 -17.23
C MET A 53 3.79 -9.34 -17.96
N THR A 54 3.94 -10.63 -18.24
CA THR A 54 2.84 -11.45 -18.78
C THR A 54 1.77 -11.70 -17.72
N THR A 55 0.58 -12.08 -18.14
CA THR A 55 -0.51 -12.43 -17.19
C THR A 55 -0.11 -13.61 -16.31
N ASP A 56 0.56 -14.60 -16.85
CA ASP A 56 1.01 -15.80 -16.12
C ASP A 56 2.06 -15.44 -15.05
N ASP A 57 3.00 -14.54 -15.38
CA ASP A 57 4.00 -14.06 -14.41
C ASP A 57 3.34 -13.29 -13.27
N LEU A 58 2.31 -12.49 -13.60
CA LEU A 58 1.51 -11.73 -12.64
C LEU A 58 0.77 -12.67 -11.69
N GLU A 59 0.05 -13.64 -12.22
CA GLU A 59 -0.69 -14.62 -11.43
C GLU A 59 0.24 -15.47 -10.55
N THR A 60 1.38 -15.87 -11.08
CA THR A 60 2.41 -16.58 -10.32
C THR A 60 2.94 -15.74 -9.16
N ALA A 61 3.27 -14.48 -9.40
CA ALA A 61 3.76 -13.57 -8.36
C ALA A 61 2.70 -13.34 -7.26
N MET A 62 1.44 -13.15 -7.65
CA MET A 62 0.32 -12.99 -6.71
C MET A 62 0.07 -14.24 -5.89
N SER A 63 0.03 -15.40 -6.53
CA SER A 63 -0.16 -16.69 -5.85
C SER A 63 0.94 -16.92 -4.83
N ARG A 64 2.21 -16.71 -5.21
CA ARG A 64 3.34 -16.83 -4.31
C ARG A 64 3.22 -15.87 -3.12
N PHE A 65 2.87 -14.61 -3.36
CA PHE A 65 2.70 -13.65 -2.27
C PHE A 65 1.59 -14.03 -1.31
N ASN A 66 0.43 -14.46 -1.84
CA ASN A 66 -0.73 -14.76 -1.00
C ASN A 66 -0.57 -16.08 -0.22
N ILE A 67 0.09 -17.10 -0.80
CA ILE A 67 0.10 -18.46 -0.25
C ILE A 67 1.42 -18.79 0.45
N ASP A 68 2.57 -18.39 -0.11
CA ASP A 68 3.88 -18.76 0.44
C ASP A 68 4.21 -17.92 1.69
N PRO A 69 4.37 -18.52 2.88
CA PRO A 69 4.71 -17.80 4.09
C PRO A 69 6.12 -17.18 4.07
N LYS A 70 7.02 -17.67 3.22
CA LYS A 70 8.37 -17.11 3.08
C LYS A 70 8.37 -15.80 2.31
N VAL A 71 7.42 -15.64 1.38
CA VAL A 71 7.26 -14.41 0.60
C VAL A 71 6.47 -13.41 1.41
N ARG A 72 7.18 -12.51 2.08
CA ARG A 72 6.57 -11.56 3.01
C ARG A 72 6.42 -10.16 2.43
N VAL A 73 7.08 -9.86 1.32
CA VAL A 73 7.03 -8.54 0.69
C VAL A 73 6.58 -8.64 -0.76
N TYR A 74 5.62 -7.81 -1.12
CA TYR A 74 5.22 -7.55 -2.49
C TYR A 74 5.75 -6.18 -2.89
N ILE A 75 6.51 -6.11 -3.98
CA ILE A 75 7.02 -4.85 -4.54
C ILE A 75 6.27 -4.61 -5.84
N GLY A 76 5.48 -3.54 -5.89
CA GLY A 76 4.64 -3.24 -7.04
C GLY A 76 4.81 -1.82 -7.56
N GLN A 77 4.81 -1.68 -8.88
CA GLN A 77 4.64 -0.38 -9.51
C GLN A 77 3.15 -0.02 -9.49
N VAL A 78 2.80 1.16 -8.95
CA VAL A 78 1.39 1.55 -8.77
C VAL A 78 0.58 1.46 -10.06
N ALA A 79 1.18 1.88 -11.20
CA ALA A 79 0.51 1.89 -12.49
C ALA A 79 0.26 0.48 -13.08
N SER A 80 1.03 -0.54 -12.68
CA SER A 80 0.92 -1.91 -13.20
C SER A 80 0.09 -2.85 -12.33
N GLY A 81 -0.39 -2.36 -11.20
CA GLY A 81 -1.18 -3.16 -10.24
C GLY A 81 -2.65 -3.39 -10.63
N ILE A 82 -3.03 -3.26 -11.91
CA ILE A 82 -4.41 -3.45 -12.36
C ILE A 82 -4.78 -4.93 -12.24
N GLY A 83 -5.88 -5.24 -11.52
CA GLY A 83 -6.42 -6.60 -11.42
C GLY A 83 -5.89 -7.48 -10.28
N VAL A 84 -4.82 -7.10 -9.59
CA VAL A 84 -4.22 -7.90 -8.51
C VAL A 84 -5.05 -7.86 -7.21
N THR A 85 -5.11 -8.99 -6.50
CA THR A 85 -5.71 -9.11 -5.17
C THR A 85 -4.62 -9.49 -4.18
N LEU A 86 -4.40 -8.69 -3.14
CA LEU A 86 -3.29 -8.80 -2.20
C LEU A 86 -3.79 -8.89 -0.74
N ASN A 87 -4.79 -9.77 -0.51
CA ASN A 87 -5.45 -9.89 0.80
C ASN A 87 -4.53 -10.45 1.90
N ALA A 88 -3.40 -11.06 1.55
CA ALA A 88 -2.44 -11.54 2.55
C ALA A 88 -1.71 -10.40 3.26
N ALA A 89 -1.67 -9.19 2.66
CA ALA A 89 -0.97 -8.06 3.24
C ALA A 89 -1.85 -7.29 4.22
N ASN A 90 -1.32 -7.03 5.38
CA ASN A 90 -1.92 -6.15 6.39
C ASN A 90 -1.21 -4.79 6.51
N TYR A 91 -0.09 -4.62 5.82
CA TYR A 91 0.63 -3.35 5.75
C TYR A 91 0.95 -2.96 4.30
N GLY A 92 0.95 -1.65 4.06
CA GLY A 92 1.43 -1.08 2.80
C GLY A 92 2.34 0.11 3.03
N ILE A 93 3.35 0.24 2.19
CA ILE A 93 4.29 1.36 2.20
C ILE A 93 4.28 1.98 0.80
N TYR A 94 3.95 3.25 0.69
CA TYR A 94 4.27 4.02 -0.49
C TYR A 94 5.71 4.54 -0.38
N TYR A 95 6.64 3.86 -1.04
CA TYR A 95 8.01 4.34 -1.17
C TYR A 95 8.03 5.68 -1.92
N SER A 96 7.23 5.76 -2.97
CA SER A 96 6.89 7.02 -3.64
C SER A 96 5.38 7.08 -3.91
N THR A 97 4.76 8.20 -3.57
CA THR A 97 3.33 8.40 -3.74
C THR A 97 3.00 8.69 -5.21
N PRO A 98 1.96 8.06 -5.81
CA PRO A 98 1.54 8.36 -7.18
C PRO A 98 1.05 9.80 -7.35
N TRP A 99 1.09 10.32 -8.59
CA TRP A 99 0.50 11.61 -8.92
C TRP A 99 -1.01 11.54 -9.17
N SER A 100 -1.45 10.42 -9.74
CA SER A 100 -2.86 10.19 -10.03
C SER A 100 -3.60 9.76 -8.78
N HIS A 101 -4.66 10.48 -8.46
CA HIS A 101 -5.58 10.12 -7.39
C HIS A 101 -6.25 8.77 -7.68
N GLU A 102 -6.65 8.53 -8.92
CA GLU A 102 -7.22 7.25 -9.34
C GLU A 102 -6.28 6.07 -9.06
N HIS A 103 -5.00 6.18 -9.47
CA HIS A 103 -4.02 5.15 -9.15
C HIS A 103 -3.81 4.97 -7.65
N TYR A 104 -3.89 6.05 -6.88
CA TYR A 104 -3.80 6.00 -5.43
C TYR A 104 -4.96 5.21 -4.82
N ILE A 105 -6.19 5.55 -5.17
CA ILE A 105 -7.39 4.84 -4.69
C ILE A 105 -7.39 3.38 -5.14
N GLN A 106 -7.07 3.11 -6.41
CA GLN A 106 -6.97 1.75 -6.92
C GLN A 106 -5.94 0.92 -6.14
N SER A 107 -4.78 1.48 -5.82
CA SER A 107 -3.76 0.76 -5.06
C SER A 107 -4.17 0.51 -3.60
N LEU A 108 -4.90 1.42 -2.98
CA LEU A 108 -5.53 1.19 -1.67
C LEU A 108 -6.50 0.02 -1.71
N GLY A 109 -7.35 -0.03 -2.74
CA GLY A 109 -8.33 -1.11 -2.93
C GLY A 109 -7.74 -2.50 -3.22
N ARG A 110 -6.41 -2.64 -3.37
CA ARG A 110 -5.76 -3.95 -3.56
C ARG A 110 -5.62 -4.74 -2.26
N ASN A 111 -5.35 -4.04 -1.18
CA ASN A 111 -5.28 -4.63 0.16
C ASN A 111 -6.65 -4.68 0.83
N TYR A 112 -7.53 -3.78 0.43
CA TYR A 112 -8.82 -3.54 1.06
C TYR A 112 -9.93 -4.20 0.22
N ARG A 113 -9.99 -5.52 0.26
CA ARG A 113 -10.98 -6.30 -0.50
C ARG A 113 -11.72 -7.29 0.40
N ILE A 114 -12.86 -7.76 -0.12
CA ILE A 114 -13.61 -8.88 0.46
C ILE A 114 -12.65 -10.05 0.72
N GLY A 115 -12.65 -10.55 1.94
CA GLY A 115 -11.71 -11.60 2.39
C GLY A 115 -10.52 -11.08 3.22
N GLN A 116 -10.31 -9.77 3.34
CA GLN A 116 -9.33 -9.22 4.28
C GLN A 116 -9.86 -9.31 5.72
N GLN A 117 -9.19 -10.10 6.54
CA GLN A 117 -9.58 -10.33 7.93
C GLN A 117 -8.78 -9.49 8.94
N ARG A 118 -7.71 -8.85 8.48
CA ARG A 118 -6.79 -8.08 9.32
C ARG A 118 -6.92 -6.59 9.03
N ARG A 119 -6.67 -5.78 10.05
CA ARG A 119 -6.57 -4.32 9.86
C ARG A 119 -5.46 -4.00 8.87
N VAL A 120 -5.76 -3.18 7.87
CA VAL A 120 -4.79 -2.70 6.88
C VAL A 120 -4.29 -1.32 7.28
N ILE A 121 -2.96 -1.16 7.37
CA ILE A 121 -2.30 0.11 7.67
C ILE A 121 -1.43 0.50 6.48
N MET A 122 -1.60 1.74 6.01
CA MET A 122 -0.85 2.27 4.88
C MET A 122 0.06 3.42 5.31
N TYR A 123 1.35 3.29 5.04
CA TYR A 123 2.36 4.31 5.29
C TYR A 123 2.73 5.05 4.01
N ARG A 124 3.02 6.32 4.10
CA ARG A 124 3.58 7.12 3.00
C ARG A 124 4.92 7.72 3.43
N LEU A 125 5.97 7.44 2.69
CA LEU A 125 7.29 8.05 2.92
C LEU A 125 7.34 9.40 2.21
N LEU A 126 7.30 10.48 2.97
CA LEU A 126 7.28 11.84 2.46
C LEU A 126 8.55 12.58 2.85
N ALA A 127 9.24 13.17 1.87
CA ALA A 127 10.34 14.08 2.15
C ALA A 127 9.78 15.44 2.60
N LEU A 128 10.21 15.91 3.77
CA LEU A 128 9.80 17.22 4.29
C LEU A 128 10.32 18.35 3.39
N HIS A 129 9.54 19.42 3.31
CA HIS A 129 9.85 20.62 2.52
C HIS A 129 10.06 20.38 1.01
N THR A 130 9.43 19.32 0.48
CA THR A 130 9.45 18.97 -0.94
C THR A 130 8.05 18.91 -1.53
N LEU A 131 7.99 18.68 -2.85
CA LEU A 131 6.73 18.44 -3.58
C LEU A 131 5.94 17.25 -3.04
N ASP A 132 6.57 16.32 -2.33
CA ASP A 132 5.86 15.16 -1.73
C ASP A 132 4.80 15.61 -0.74
N MET A 133 5.07 16.66 0.04
CA MET A 133 4.10 17.20 1.00
C MET A 133 2.90 17.83 0.30
N ALA A 134 3.16 18.64 -0.74
CA ALA A 134 2.08 19.26 -1.52
C ALA A 134 1.21 18.21 -2.22
N LYS A 135 1.84 17.18 -2.79
CA LYS A 135 1.16 16.06 -3.43
C LYS A 135 0.32 15.26 -2.44
N ALA A 136 0.86 14.93 -1.27
CA ALA A 136 0.13 14.22 -0.24
C ALA A 136 -1.12 14.99 0.19
N LYS A 137 -0.97 16.30 0.42
CA LYS A 137 -2.09 17.18 0.75
C LYS A 137 -3.16 17.21 -0.35
N ALA A 138 -2.74 17.32 -1.62
CA ALA A 138 -3.68 17.33 -2.76
C ALA A 138 -4.45 16.01 -2.90
N LEU A 139 -3.80 14.87 -2.65
CA LEU A 139 -4.46 13.57 -2.65
C LEU A 139 -5.47 13.44 -1.51
N ASP A 140 -5.12 13.90 -0.31
CA ASP A 140 -6.01 13.86 0.85
C ASP A 140 -7.23 14.76 0.65
N GLN A 141 -7.06 15.96 0.08
CA GLN A 141 -8.16 16.86 -0.25
C GLN A 141 -9.11 16.27 -1.30
N LYS A 142 -8.60 15.57 -2.31
CA LYS A 142 -9.46 14.91 -3.31
C LYS A 142 -10.30 13.79 -2.69
N ILE A 143 -9.72 13.03 -1.78
CA ILE A 143 -10.46 11.99 -1.05
C ILE A 143 -11.57 12.61 -0.23
N GLU A 144 -11.29 13.71 0.50
CA GLU A 144 -12.30 14.42 1.28
C GLU A 144 -13.46 14.94 0.40
N ILE A 145 -13.15 15.48 -0.78
CA ILE A 145 -14.17 15.96 -1.74
C ILE A 145 -14.97 14.79 -2.30
N GLU A 146 -14.33 13.69 -2.67
CA GLU A 146 -15.04 12.51 -3.15
C GLU A 146 -15.95 11.93 -2.06
N ASP A 147 -15.48 11.84 -0.83
CA ASP A 147 -16.27 11.39 0.32
C ASP A 147 -17.48 12.31 0.56
N LEU A 148 -17.34 13.62 0.35
CA LEU A 148 -18.44 14.58 0.44
C LEU A 148 -19.46 14.44 -0.69
N LEU A 149 -19.00 14.17 -1.92
CA LEU A 149 -19.86 14.04 -3.09
C LEU A 149 -20.60 12.69 -3.13
N ILE A 150 -19.95 11.62 -2.71
CA ILE A 150 -20.50 10.26 -2.65
C ILE A 150 -21.29 10.05 -1.35
N GLY A 151 -21.03 10.86 -0.35
CA GLY A 151 -21.51 10.71 1.05
C GLY A 151 -23.03 10.85 1.26
N ASN A 152 -23.82 11.08 0.21
CA ASN A 152 -25.27 11.00 0.31
C ASN A 152 -25.81 9.55 0.33
N ASP A 153 -24.98 8.55 0.00
CA ASP A 153 -25.33 7.13 0.09
C ASP A 153 -24.76 6.43 1.35
N ARG A 154 -24.47 7.23 2.40
CA ARG A 154 -23.81 6.75 3.63
C ARG A 154 -24.59 5.74 4.47
N GLU A 155 -25.85 5.49 4.18
CA GLU A 155 -26.62 4.46 4.89
C GLU A 155 -26.08 3.04 4.66
N ASN A 156 -25.30 2.82 3.59
CA ASN A 156 -24.70 1.53 3.24
C ASN A 156 -23.15 1.51 3.26
N SER A 157 -22.50 2.58 3.66
CA SER A 157 -21.05 2.61 3.78
C SER A 157 -20.62 2.36 5.23
N CYS A 158 -19.47 1.71 5.39
CA CYS A 158 -18.83 1.66 6.71
C CYS A 158 -18.45 3.08 7.12
N GLU A 159 -19.05 3.62 8.18
CA GLU A 159 -18.83 4.98 8.69
C GLU A 159 -17.36 5.37 8.87
N LYS A 160 -16.48 4.39 9.02
CA LYS A 160 -15.04 4.59 9.25
C LYS A 160 -14.19 4.56 7.97
N HIS A 161 -14.68 4.04 6.85
CA HIS A 161 -13.84 3.77 5.67
C HIS A 161 -14.40 4.29 4.34
N GLY A 162 -15.63 4.79 4.30
CA GLY A 162 -16.25 5.31 3.07
C GLY A 162 -16.43 4.27 1.95
N LEU A 163 -16.32 2.98 2.24
CA LEU A 163 -16.46 1.90 1.27
C LEU A 163 -17.86 1.28 1.36
N LEU A 164 -18.47 1.00 0.21
CA LEU A 164 -19.75 0.31 0.13
C LEU A 164 -19.70 -1.00 0.91
N ARG A 165 -20.64 -1.17 1.82
CA ARG A 165 -20.84 -2.44 2.54
C ARG A 165 -21.39 -3.47 1.56
N ASP A 166 -20.79 -4.66 1.56
CA ASP A 166 -21.49 -5.85 1.11
C ASP A 166 -22.59 -6.14 2.13
N PRO A 167 -23.88 -6.15 1.71
CA PRO A 167 -25.00 -6.40 2.63
C PRO A 167 -24.94 -7.75 3.33
N GLN A 168 -24.13 -8.69 2.86
CA GLN A 168 -24.00 -10.04 3.36
C GLN A 168 -22.71 -10.32 4.17
N ALA A 169 -21.74 -9.40 4.16
CA ALA A 169 -20.52 -9.53 4.94
C ALA A 169 -20.49 -8.53 6.09
N PRO A 170 -20.46 -8.96 7.36
CA PRO A 170 -20.26 -8.02 8.47
C PRO A 170 -18.92 -7.33 8.30
N CYS A 171 -18.91 -5.99 8.33
CA CYS A 171 -17.68 -5.24 8.36
C CYS A 171 -16.91 -5.58 9.64
N THR A 172 -15.84 -6.36 9.49
CA THR A 172 -14.91 -6.69 10.60
C THR A 172 -13.92 -5.55 10.86
N CYS A 173 -14.16 -4.36 10.30
CA CYS A 173 -13.35 -3.19 10.53
C CYS A 173 -13.53 -2.69 11.98
N ASN A 174 -12.87 -3.36 12.91
CA ASN A 174 -12.60 -2.77 14.20
C ASN A 174 -11.45 -1.78 14.00
N GLU A 175 -11.80 -0.49 13.99
CA GLU A 175 -10.91 0.66 14.07
C GLU A 175 -10.02 1.03 12.87
N SER A 176 -10.34 2.19 12.34
CA SER A 176 -9.51 3.19 11.62
C SER A 176 -8.31 2.70 10.80
N VAL A 177 -8.36 2.94 9.50
CA VAL A 177 -7.15 3.10 8.68
C VAL A 177 -6.36 4.28 9.25
N MET A 178 -5.38 4.01 10.09
CA MET A 178 -4.51 5.06 10.60
C MET A 178 -3.50 5.42 9.51
N ARG A 179 -3.67 6.60 8.91
CA ARG A 179 -2.69 7.14 7.98
C ARG A 179 -1.51 7.68 8.78
N ILE A 180 -0.52 6.84 9.02
CA ILE A 180 0.73 7.31 9.63
C ILE A 180 1.59 7.88 8.50
N VAL A 181 1.84 9.17 8.58
CA VAL A 181 2.81 9.85 7.72
C VAL A 181 4.17 9.72 8.40
N ALA A 182 5.03 8.83 7.93
CA ALA A 182 6.42 8.82 8.33
C ALA A 182 7.10 10.07 7.76
N LYS A 183 7.37 11.06 8.61
CA LYS A 183 8.07 12.29 8.23
C LYS A 183 9.57 12.02 8.22
N ILE A 184 10.16 11.97 7.04
CA ILE A 184 11.61 11.91 6.90
C ILE A 184 12.14 13.34 7.03
N ARG A 185 12.95 13.61 8.08
CA ARG A 185 13.71 14.86 8.13
C ARG A 185 14.75 14.85 7.02
N ALA A 186 14.75 15.86 6.16
CA ALA A 186 15.90 16.11 5.30
C ALA A 186 17.11 16.37 6.21
N ILE A 187 18.10 15.49 6.14
CA ILE A 187 19.41 15.73 6.77
C ILE A 187 20.11 16.76 5.88
N PRO A 188 20.70 17.84 6.43
CA PRO A 188 21.37 18.88 5.68
C PRO A 188 22.55 18.34 4.85
#